data_416675cf01f7d9ee872c88efb899c086
#
_entry.id   416675cf01f7d9ee872c88efb899c086
#
_cell.length_a   1.000
_cell.length_b   1.000
_cell.length_c   1.000
_cell.angle_alpha   90.00
_cell.angle_beta   90.00
_cell.angle_gamma   90.00
#
_symmetry.space_group_name_H-M   'P 1'
#
loop_
_entity.id
_entity.type
_entity.pdbx_description
1 polymer ?
#
loop_
_entity_poly.entity_id
_entity_poly.type
_entity_poly.pdbx_seq_one_letter_code
_entity_poly.pdbx_strand_id
1 'polypeptide(L)'
;NEEPIAILAVLATSYVDMYRVRACIQSGQAVSTLSQYFDYKGKEFKLKNAERDSANLSMSVLKGSLQLLLDTDVALKSSRTDNRIIMEQLLAKLLMVSGKGE
;
A
#
# COMPACT_ATOMS: atom_id res chain seq x y z
N ASN A 1 -9.71 -7.73 18.43
CA ASN A 1 -8.41 -7.14 18.44
C ASN A 1 -8.25 -6.14 17.30
N GLU A 2 -8.44 -4.87 17.65
CA GLU A 2 -8.57 -3.82 16.64
C GLU A 2 -7.23 -3.24 16.19
N GLU A 3 -6.16 -3.41 16.97
CA GLU A 3 -4.89 -2.81 16.64
C GLU A 3 -4.29 -3.33 15.33
N PRO A 4 -4.24 -4.65 15.09
CA PRO A 4 -3.73 -5.14 13.80
C PRO A 4 -4.55 -4.66 12.62
N ILE A 5 -5.88 -4.55 12.77
CA ILE A 5 -6.75 -4.05 11.71
C ILE A 5 -6.45 -2.58 11.42
N ALA A 6 -6.23 -1.79 12.46
CA ALA A 6 -5.89 -0.36 12.30
C ALA A 6 -4.54 -0.19 11.62
N ILE A 7 -3.54 -0.99 12.01
CA ILE A 7 -2.22 -0.96 11.38
C ILE A 7 -2.33 -1.31 9.90
N LEU A 8 -3.10 -2.36 9.59
CA LEU A 8 -3.31 -2.79 8.22
C LEU A 8 -3.96 -1.68 7.39
N ALA A 9 -4.95 -0.99 7.96
CA ALA A 9 -5.63 0.10 7.26
C ALA A 9 -4.66 1.23 6.89
N VAL A 10 -3.76 1.58 7.80
CA VAL A 10 -2.74 2.61 7.55
C VAL A 10 -1.79 2.16 6.44
N LEU A 11 -1.33 0.91 6.49
CA LEU A 11 -0.46 0.36 5.45
C LEU A 11 -1.18 0.35 4.10
N ALA A 12 -2.41 -0.10 4.06
CA ALA A 12 -3.18 -0.18 2.82
C ALA A 12 -3.34 1.21 2.19
N THR A 13 -3.66 2.22 2.99
CA THR A 13 -3.79 3.58 2.49
C THR A 13 -2.48 4.06 1.87
N SER A 14 -1.36 3.79 2.53
CA SER A 14 -0.04 4.19 2.04
C SER A 14 0.27 3.51 0.70
N TYR A 15 0.01 2.22 0.57
CA TYR A 15 0.27 1.50 -0.68
C TYR A 15 -0.67 1.93 -1.80
N VAL A 16 -1.92 2.26 -1.49
CA VAL A 16 -2.85 2.80 -2.48
C VAL A 16 -2.33 4.14 -3.01
N ASP A 17 -1.86 5.00 -2.12
CA ASP A 17 -1.30 6.29 -2.54
C ASP A 17 -0.10 6.09 -3.45
N MET A 18 0.80 5.16 -3.09
CA MET A 18 1.97 4.86 -3.92
C MET A 18 1.58 4.31 -5.29
N TYR A 19 0.60 3.41 -5.32
CA TYR A 19 0.11 2.86 -6.58
C TYR A 19 -0.44 3.96 -7.48
N ARG A 20 -1.28 4.83 -6.93
CA ARG A 20 -1.87 5.95 -7.67
C ARG A 20 -0.81 6.87 -8.24
N VAL A 21 0.20 7.21 -7.42
CA VAL A 21 1.28 8.09 -7.85
C VAL A 21 2.10 7.45 -8.98
N ARG A 22 2.48 6.19 -8.82
CA ARG A 22 3.27 5.51 -9.87
C ARG A 22 2.47 5.38 -11.17
N ALA A 23 1.19 5.04 -11.08
CA ALA A 23 0.34 4.95 -12.27
C ALA A 23 0.21 6.30 -12.97
N CYS A 24 0.07 7.37 -12.19
CA CYS A 24 -0.02 8.73 -12.72
C CYS A 24 1.26 9.11 -13.47
N ILE A 25 2.41 8.86 -12.85
CA ILE A 25 3.72 9.16 -13.46
C ILE A 25 3.91 8.35 -14.74
N GLN A 26 3.57 7.06 -14.72
CA GLN A 26 3.71 6.21 -15.90
C GLN A 26 2.83 6.66 -17.07
N SER A 27 1.69 7.28 -16.77
CA SER A 27 0.80 7.79 -17.80
C SER A 27 1.24 9.18 -18.31
N GLY A 28 2.35 9.71 -17.80
CA GLY A 28 2.88 11.00 -18.23
C GLY A 28 2.17 12.20 -17.63
N GLN A 29 1.40 12.00 -16.58
CA GLN A 29 0.66 13.09 -15.95
C GLN A 29 1.35 13.57 -14.68
N ALA A 30 1.10 14.84 -14.33
CA ALA A 30 1.61 15.40 -13.09
C ALA A 30 0.89 14.75 -11.90
N VAL A 31 1.64 14.51 -10.81
CA VAL A 31 1.09 13.89 -9.61
C VAL A 31 -0.06 14.73 -9.05
N SER A 32 0.02 16.05 -9.16
CA SER A 32 -1.05 16.94 -8.69
C SER A 32 -2.40 16.69 -9.36
N THR A 33 -2.41 16.03 -10.52
CA THR A 33 -3.63 15.64 -11.21
C THR A 33 -4.52 14.75 -10.34
N LEU A 34 -3.90 13.95 -9.46
CA LEU A 34 -4.64 13.04 -8.60
C LEU A 34 -5.62 13.77 -7.68
N SER A 35 -5.33 15.02 -7.31
CA SER A 35 -6.23 15.80 -6.45
C SER A 35 -7.54 16.15 -7.15
N GLN A 36 -7.61 16.00 -8.47
CA GLN A 36 -8.84 16.23 -9.23
C GLN A 36 -9.80 15.04 -9.15
N TYR A 37 -9.28 13.86 -8.87
CA TYR A 37 -10.06 12.61 -8.89
C TYR A 37 -10.25 12.01 -7.49
N PHE A 38 -9.37 12.32 -6.57
CA PHE A 38 -9.39 11.76 -5.21
C PHE A 38 -9.25 12.88 -4.19
N ASP A 39 -9.64 12.60 -2.96
CA ASP A 39 -9.65 13.60 -1.90
C ASP A 39 -8.27 13.77 -1.27
N TYR A 40 -7.43 14.56 -1.93
CA TYR A 40 -6.11 14.93 -1.38
C TYR A 40 -6.03 16.40 -0.97
N LYS A 41 -7.12 17.13 -1.04
CA LYS A 41 -7.13 18.53 -0.67
C LYS A 41 -6.75 18.69 0.81
N GLY A 42 -5.73 19.51 1.06
CA GLY A 42 -5.19 19.65 2.41
C GLY A 42 -4.31 18.50 2.85
N LYS A 43 -4.13 17.49 1.99
CA LYS A 43 -3.34 16.29 2.28
C LYS A 43 -2.31 16.04 1.20
N GLU A 44 -1.85 17.09 0.54
CA GLU A 44 -0.88 16.98 -0.55
C GLU A 44 0.43 16.35 -0.10
N PHE A 45 0.74 16.44 1.19
CA PHE A 45 1.93 15.79 1.75
C PHE A 45 1.88 14.27 1.55
N LYS A 46 0.69 13.67 1.49
CA LYS A 46 0.57 12.24 1.25
C LYS A 46 1.06 11.86 -0.14
N LEU A 47 0.79 12.71 -1.13
CA LEU A 47 1.25 12.50 -2.48
C LEU A 47 2.77 12.61 -2.58
N LYS A 48 3.35 13.59 -1.90
CA LYS A 48 4.81 13.77 -1.87
C LYS A 48 5.48 12.58 -1.19
N ASN A 49 4.94 12.13 -0.07
CA ASN A 49 5.47 10.97 0.64
C ASN A 49 5.38 9.71 -0.23
N ALA A 50 4.23 9.51 -0.90
CA ALA A 50 4.03 8.36 -1.77
C ALA A 50 5.01 8.37 -2.95
N GLU A 51 5.25 9.54 -3.53
CA GLU A 51 6.19 9.67 -4.64
C GLU A 51 7.60 9.29 -4.20
N ARG A 52 8.04 9.82 -3.06
CA ARG A 52 9.35 9.51 -2.49
C ARG A 52 9.50 8.02 -2.17
N ASP A 53 8.49 7.48 -1.47
CA ASP A 53 8.57 6.12 -0.95
C ASP A 53 8.42 5.06 -2.05
N SER A 54 7.78 5.41 -3.16
CA SER A 54 7.57 4.49 -4.28
C SER A 54 8.61 4.63 -5.38
N ALA A 55 9.60 5.51 -5.22
CA ALA A 55 10.54 5.84 -6.30
C ALA A 55 11.27 4.62 -6.84
N ASN A 56 11.57 3.64 -5.98
CA ASN A 56 12.30 2.44 -6.36
C ASN A 56 11.41 1.19 -6.42
N LEU A 57 10.09 1.37 -6.42
CA LEU A 57 9.15 0.26 -6.46
C LEU A 57 8.51 0.16 -7.85
N SER A 58 8.45 -1.06 -8.38
CA SER A 58 7.79 -1.30 -9.65
C SER A 58 6.28 -1.41 -9.46
N MET A 59 5.52 -1.24 -10.54
CA MET A 59 4.08 -1.46 -10.50
C MET A 59 3.75 -2.89 -10.11
N SER A 60 4.56 -3.85 -10.54
CA SER A 60 4.38 -5.25 -10.17
C SER A 60 4.49 -5.45 -8.66
N VAL A 61 5.49 -4.84 -8.02
CA VAL A 61 5.66 -4.91 -6.57
C VAL A 61 4.47 -4.25 -5.86
N LEU A 62 4.03 -3.10 -6.35
CA LEU A 62 2.90 -2.40 -5.72
C LEU A 62 1.61 -3.20 -5.84
N LYS A 63 1.34 -3.79 -7.01
CA LYS A 63 0.16 -4.64 -7.19
C LYS A 63 0.22 -5.87 -6.30
N GLY A 64 1.37 -6.54 -6.24
CA GLY A 64 1.55 -7.70 -5.38
C GLY A 64 1.38 -7.37 -3.91
N SER A 65 1.90 -6.21 -3.49
CA SER A 65 1.77 -5.75 -2.11
C SER A 65 0.32 -5.45 -1.77
N LEU A 66 -0.41 -4.79 -2.66
CA LEU A 66 -1.83 -4.50 -2.44
C LEU A 66 -2.63 -5.79 -2.32
N GLN A 67 -2.32 -6.80 -3.14
CA GLN A 67 -3.01 -8.09 -3.04
C GLN A 67 -2.74 -8.75 -1.69
N LEU A 68 -1.49 -8.69 -1.20
CA LEU A 68 -1.16 -9.22 0.12
C LEU A 68 -1.92 -8.51 1.23
N LEU A 69 -2.07 -7.20 1.12
CA LEU A 69 -2.80 -6.42 2.11
C LEU A 69 -4.27 -6.79 2.10
N LEU A 70 -4.86 -6.97 0.93
CA LEU A 70 -6.24 -7.39 0.80
C LEU A 70 -6.46 -8.78 1.39
N ASP A 71 -5.58 -9.73 1.06
CA ASP A 71 -5.66 -11.10 1.58
C ASP A 71 -5.53 -11.11 3.10
N THR A 72 -4.66 -10.25 3.63
CA THR A 72 -4.45 -10.14 5.08
C THR A 72 -5.68 -9.58 5.77
N ASP A 73 -6.33 -8.59 5.16
CA ASP A 73 -7.57 -8.02 5.70
C ASP A 73 -8.64 -9.12 5.84
N VAL A 74 -8.81 -9.94 4.82
CA VAL A 74 -9.75 -11.06 4.86
C VAL A 74 -9.36 -12.04 5.97
N ALA A 75 -8.07 -12.37 6.07
CA ALA A 75 -7.59 -13.33 7.07
C ALA A 75 -7.81 -12.82 8.50
N LEU A 76 -7.57 -11.52 8.74
CA LEU A 76 -7.78 -10.94 10.07
C LEU A 76 -9.25 -10.99 10.49
N LYS A 77 -10.16 -10.93 9.53
CA LYS A 77 -11.60 -10.90 9.80
C LYS A 77 -12.24 -12.28 9.87
N SER A 78 -11.62 -13.29 9.28
CA SER A 78 -12.25 -14.60 9.13
C SER A 78 -11.44 -15.77 9.70
N SER A 79 -10.14 -15.61 9.90
CA SER A 79 -9.28 -16.69 10.37
C SER A 79 -9.33 -16.81 11.89
N ARG A 80 -9.11 -18.02 12.39
CA ARG A 80 -8.93 -18.27 13.82
C ARG A 80 -7.47 -18.19 14.25
N THR A 81 -6.57 -17.99 13.28
CA THR A 81 -5.15 -17.82 13.57
C THR A 81 -4.96 -16.50 14.32
N ASP A 82 -4.02 -16.50 15.27
CA ASP A 82 -3.68 -15.31 16.03
C ASP A 82 -3.33 -14.15 15.08
N ASN A 83 -3.94 -13.00 15.31
CA ASN A 83 -3.76 -11.83 14.46
C ASN A 83 -2.30 -11.38 14.40
N ARG A 84 -1.53 -11.58 15.48
CA ARG A 84 -0.11 -11.26 15.48
C ARG A 84 0.64 -12.10 14.45
N ILE A 85 0.34 -13.39 14.40
CA ILE A 85 0.99 -14.30 13.45
C ILE A 85 0.63 -13.88 12.03
N ILE A 86 -0.64 -13.53 11.79
CA ILE A 86 -1.08 -13.08 10.47
C ILE A 86 -0.30 -11.83 10.04
N MET A 87 -0.14 -10.87 10.95
CA MET A 87 0.60 -9.64 10.64
C MET A 87 2.08 -9.90 10.42
N GLU A 88 2.69 -10.79 11.19
CA GLU A 88 4.09 -11.16 10.99
C GLU A 88 4.31 -11.82 9.64
N GLN A 89 3.38 -12.67 9.23
CA GLN A 89 3.43 -13.30 7.90
C GLN A 89 3.30 -12.24 6.80
N LEU A 90 2.42 -11.26 6.99
CA LEU A 90 2.27 -10.16 6.02
C LEU A 90 3.59 -9.42 5.83
N LEU A 91 4.23 -9.03 6.94
CA LEU A 91 5.47 -8.27 6.86
C LEU A 91 6.57 -9.06 6.14
N ALA A 92 6.68 -10.36 6.45
CA ALA A 92 7.64 -11.24 5.78
C ALA A 92 7.36 -11.32 4.28
N LYS A 93 6.09 -11.48 3.90
CA LYS A 93 5.71 -11.57 2.48
C LYS A 93 5.95 -10.26 1.74
N LEU A 94 5.68 -9.12 2.39
CA LEU A 94 5.96 -7.82 1.77
C LEU A 94 7.44 -7.65 1.48
N LEU A 95 8.31 -8.07 2.40
CA LEU A 95 9.75 -8.03 2.18
C LEU A 95 10.16 -8.92 1.01
N MET A 96 9.57 -10.12 0.91
CA MET A 96 9.87 -11.04 -0.19
C MET A 96 9.46 -10.48 -1.54
N VAL A 97 8.27 -9.89 -1.62
CA VAL A 97 7.78 -9.30 -2.87
C VAL A 97 8.67 -8.13 -3.28
N SER A 98 9.05 -7.29 -2.32
CA SER A 98 9.94 -6.15 -2.56
C SER A 98 11.29 -6.61 -3.09
N GLY A 99 11.86 -7.66 -2.48
CA GLY A 99 13.13 -8.21 -2.94
C GLY A 99 13.07 -8.77 -4.35
N LYS A 100 11.95 -9.41 -4.71
CA LYS A 100 11.78 -9.95 -6.07
C LYS A 100 11.59 -8.85 -7.10
N GLY A 101 11.09 -7.68 -6.68
CA GLY A 101 10.84 -6.58 -7.58
C GLY A 101 12.10 -5.83 -8.00
N GLU A 102 13.20 -6.14 -7.36
CA GLU A 102 14.47 -5.56 -7.70
C GLU A 102 15.11 -6.34 -8.85
#